data_cb379b78cf26f94f5071a42430822a1b
#
_entry.id   cb379b78cf26f94f5071a42430822a1b
#
_cell.length_a   1.000
_cell.length_b   1.000
_cell.length_c   1.000
_cell.angle_alpha   90.00
_cell.angle_beta   90.00
_cell.angle_gamma   90.00
#
_symmetry.space_group_name_H-M   'P 1'
#
loop_
_entity.id
_entity.type
_entity.pdbx_description
1 polymer ?
#
loop_
_entity_poly.entity_id
_entity_poly.type
_entity_poly.pdbx_seq_one_letter_code
_entity_poly.pdbx_strand_id
1 'polypeptide(L)'
;HTVVAVNPDGCLLGLRANARGVDLNRNFPAANWRSGETVYRWSSATQEQDVILSSGETPGSESETQALCQLIHRLRPAWVVSFHDPLGCIEDPHTTPLGRWIAEAFMLPLVTSVGYETPGSFGSWCEDLALACITAELPPISADAAIERYLEAMISLLRWQRPLTPTADNRR
;
A
#
# COMPACT_ATOMS: atom_id res chain seq x y z
N HIS A 1 -11.84 -8.74 4.41
CA HIS A 1 -10.61 -9.48 4.75
C HIS A 1 -9.53 -8.49 5.14
N THR A 2 -8.71 -8.85 6.12
CA THR A 2 -7.60 -8.02 6.59
C THR A 2 -6.34 -8.90 6.66
N VAL A 3 -5.23 -8.39 6.13
CA VAL A 3 -3.89 -8.91 6.33
C VAL A 3 -3.19 -7.99 7.31
N VAL A 4 -2.84 -8.51 8.48
CA VAL A 4 -2.31 -7.70 9.60
C VAL A 4 -0.86 -7.25 9.30
N ALA A 5 -0.05 -8.14 8.74
CA ALA A 5 1.31 -7.85 8.34
C ALA A 5 1.67 -8.66 7.09
N VAL A 6 2.15 -7.99 6.05
CA VAL A 6 2.67 -8.66 4.84
C VAL A 6 4.11 -9.12 5.06
N ASN A 7 4.89 -8.37 5.85
CA ASN A 7 6.26 -8.67 6.21
C ASN A 7 6.38 -8.87 7.73
N PRO A 8 6.04 -10.05 8.27
CA PRO A 8 6.08 -10.29 9.70
C PRO A 8 7.50 -10.18 10.28
N ASP A 9 8.50 -10.62 9.54
CA ASP A 9 9.91 -10.53 9.97
C ASP A 9 10.37 -9.07 10.05
N GLY A 10 10.06 -8.29 9.03
CA GLY A 10 10.35 -6.86 9.02
C GLY A 10 9.63 -6.10 10.13
N CYS A 11 8.36 -6.43 10.39
CA CYS A 11 7.61 -5.84 11.51
C CYS A 11 8.25 -6.15 12.86
N LEU A 12 8.72 -7.40 13.06
CA LEU A 12 9.37 -7.83 14.31
C LEU A 12 10.71 -7.14 14.51
N LEU A 13 11.48 -6.97 13.43
CA LEU A 13 12.85 -6.46 13.49
C LEU A 13 12.96 -4.95 13.23
N GLY A 14 11.86 -4.28 12.91
CA GLY A 14 11.85 -2.86 12.52
C GLY A 14 12.59 -2.61 11.19
N LEU A 15 12.51 -3.57 10.25
CA LEU A 15 13.19 -3.51 8.96
C LEU A 15 12.16 -3.41 7.83
N ARG A 16 12.53 -2.69 6.76
CA ARG A 16 11.73 -2.66 5.53
C ARG A 16 11.81 -3.98 4.76
N ALA A 17 12.99 -4.61 4.73
CA ALA A 17 13.20 -5.89 4.07
C ALA A 17 12.59 -7.06 4.85
N ASN A 18 12.32 -8.16 4.15
CA ASN A 18 12.06 -9.44 4.78
C ASN A 18 13.37 -10.08 5.30
N ALA A 19 13.32 -11.28 5.88
CA ALA A 19 14.50 -11.99 6.43
C ALA A 19 15.58 -12.29 5.37
N ARG A 20 15.26 -12.22 4.07
CA ARG A 20 16.21 -12.42 2.95
C ARG A 20 16.81 -11.11 2.42
N GLY A 21 16.53 -9.98 3.03
CA GLY A 21 17.01 -8.68 2.59
C GLY A 21 16.26 -8.12 1.36
N VAL A 22 15.05 -8.63 1.08
CA VAL A 22 14.24 -8.22 -0.07
C VAL A 22 13.19 -7.19 0.35
N ASP A 23 13.12 -6.07 -0.38
CA ASP A 23 12.00 -5.13 -0.30
C ASP A 23 10.78 -5.76 -0.99
N LEU A 24 9.84 -6.26 -0.20
CA LEU A 24 8.65 -6.92 -0.73
C LEU A 24 7.83 -6.00 -1.65
N ASN A 25 7.83 -4.67 -1.39
CA ASN A 25 7.15 -3.71 -2.26
C ASN A 25 7.97 -3.33 -3.52
N ARG A 26 8.96 -4.15 -3.86
CA ARG A 26 9.71 -4.16 -5.13
C ARG A 26 9.78 -5.56 -5.72
N ASN A 27 9.08 -6.54 -5.12
CA ASN A 27 9.15 -7.95 -5.53
C ASN A 27 7.88 -8.46 -6.21
N PHE A 28 6.81 -7.66 -6.34
CA PHE A 28 5.59 -8.11 -7.01
C PHE A 28 5.82 -8.34 -8.50
N PRO A 29 5.12 -9.33 -9.12
CA PRO A 29 5.27 -9.66 -10.53
C PRO A 29 4.53 -8.67 -11.43
N ALA A 30 4.84 -7.39 -11.26
CA ALA A 30 4.33 -6.30 -12.08
C ALA A 30 5.10 -6.20 -13.39
N ALA A 31 4.45 -5.73 -14.45
CA ALA A 31 5.05 -5.56 -15.78
C ALA A 31 6.27 -4.62 -15.77
N ASN A 32 6.31 -3.69 -14.81
CA ASN A 32 7.43 -2.76 -14.63
C ASN A 32 8.50 -3.26 -13.66
N TRP A 33 8.44 -4.51 -13.17
CA TRP A 33 9.45 -5.04 -12.25
C TRP A 33 10.85 -4.97 -12.87
N ARG A 34 11.83 -4.67 -12.04
CA ARG A 34 13.25 -4.61 -12.44
C ARG A 34 14.09 -5.36 -11.41
N SER A 35 15.02 -6.19 -11.88
CA SER A 35 15.99 -6.86 -11.01
C SER A 35 17.03 -5.86 -10.52
N GLY A 36 17.55 -6.06 -9.33
CA GLY A 36 18.68 -5.31 -8.81
C GLY A 36 18.46 -4.74 -7.43
N GLU A 37 19.26 -3.73 -7.15
CA GLU A 37 19.22 -3.01 -5.89
C GLU A 37 18.10 -1.98 -5.88
N THR A 38 17.45 -1.86 -4.73
CA THR A 38 16.51 -0.79 -4.42
C THR A 38 17.05 0.03 -3.27
N VAL A 39 16.84 1.34 -3.31
CA VAL A 39 17.29 2.23 -2.25
C VAL A 39 16.12 2.62 -1.39
N TYR A 40 16.22 2.33 -0.12
CA TYR A 40 15.34 2.85 0.90
C TYR A 40 16.08 3.91 1.70
N ARG A 41 15.57 5.12 1.70
CA ARG A 41 16.15 6.19 2.49
C ARG A 41 15.60 6.14 3.91
N TRP A 42 16.45 5.74 4.82
CA TRP A 42 16.15 5.82 6.23
C TRP A 42 16.17 7.29 6.67
N SER A 43 15.01 7.81 7.08
CA SER A 43 14.90 9.11 7.74
C SER A 43 14.46 8.88 9.19
N SER A 44 15.36 9.15 10.11
CA SER A 44 15.03 9.26 11.52
C SER A 44 15.40 10.67 11.97
N ALA A 45 15.22 10.98 13.23
CA ALA A 45 15.72 12.22 13.83
C ALA A 45 17.25 12.36 13.80
N THR A 46 17.95 11.39 13.20
CA THR A 46 19.40 11.33 13.02
C THR A 46 19.78 11.56 11.56
N GLN A 47 21.07 11.42 11.23
CA GLN A 47 21.58 11.57 9.87
C GLN A 47 20.89 10.61 8.90
N GLU A 48 20.45 11.11 7.75
CA GLU A 48 19.88 10.30 6.68
C GLU A 48 20.86 9.22 6.22
N GLN A 49 20.36 8.00 6.08
CA GLN A 49 21.14 6.88 5.58
C GLN A 49 20.35 6.18 4.49
N ASP A 50 21.01 5.91 3.37
CA ASP A 50 20.45 5.08 2.32
C ASP A 50 20.74 3.62 2.64
N VAL A 51 19.68 2.80 2.67
CA VAL A 51 19.79 1.36 2.85
C VAL A 51 19.56 0.70 1.50
N ILE A 52 20.51 -0.11 1.06
CA ILE A 52 20.42 -0.87 -0.18
C ILE A 52 19.75 -2.19 0.12
N LEU A 53 18.65 -2.46 -0.59
CA LEU A 53 17.85 -3.69 -0.48
C LEU A 53 17.79 -4.37 -1.85
N SER A 54 17.39 -5.63 -1.86
CA SER A 54 17.15 -6.38 -3.10
C SER A 54 15.69 -6.27 -3.55
N SER A 55 15.45 -6.30 -4.86
CA SER A 55 14.12 -6.53 -5.43
C SER A 55 13.75 -8.03 -5.53
N GLY A 56 14.62 -8.91 -5.06
CA GLY A 56 14.51 -10.35 -5.19
C GLY A 56 15.18 -10.90 -6.46
N GLU A 57 15.37 -12.22 -6.53
CA GLU A 57 16.01 -12.90 -7.67
C GLU A 57 15.16 -12.83 -8.94
N THR A 58 13.85 -12.97 -8.76
CA THR A 58 12.84 -12.90 -9.82
C THR A 58 11.59 -12.20 -9.29
N PRO A 59 10.71 -11.69 -10.18
CA PRO A 59 9.43 -11.15 -9.73
C PRO A 59 8.63 -12.23 -8.99
N GLY A 60 8.16 -11.90 -7.79
CA GLY A 60 7.43 -12.83 -6.95
C GLY A 60 8.28 -13.96 -6.34
N SER A 61 9.61 -13.77 -6.18
CA SER A 61 10.48 -14.77 -5.57
C SER A 61 10.18 -15.03 -4.10
N GLU A 62 9.63 -14.04 -3.39
CA GLU A 62 9.43 -14.13 -1.96
C GLU A 62 8.12 -14.82 -1.58
N SER A 63 8.16 -15.63 -0.53
CA SER A 63 7.00 -16.39 -0.04
C SER A 63 5.83 -15.50 0.36
N GLU A 64 6.12 -14.36 0.97
CA GLU A 64 5.15 -13.37 1.39
C GLU A 64 4.46 -12.74 0.18
N THR A 65 5.22 -12.37 -0.84
CA THR A 65 4.69 -11.86 -2.10
C THR A 65 3.79 -12.89 -2.78
N GLN A 66 4.25 -14.16 -2.86
CA GLN A 66 3.47 -15.26 -3.44
C GLN A 66 2.17 -15.49 -2.67
N ALA A 67 2.23 -15.50 -1.34
CA ALA A 67 1.06 -15.70 -0.49
C ALA A 67 0.01 -14.58 -0.71
N LEU A 68 0.45 -13.32 -0.79
CA LEU A 68 -0.45 -12.20 -1.05
C LEU A 68 -1.04 -12.25 -2.47
N CYS A 69 -0.23 -12.56 -3.49
CA CYS A 69 -0.71 -12.75 -4.85
C CYS A 69 -1.78 -13.84 -4.92
N GLN A 70 -1.53 -15.01 -4.32
CA GLN A 70 -2.50 -16.10 -4.26
C GLN A 70 -3.79 -15.71 -3.53
N LEU A 71 -3.67 -14.95 -2.43
CA LEU A 71 -4.82 -14.45 -1.70
C LEU A 71 -5.69 -13.53 -2.58
N ILE A 72 -5.09 -12.57 -3.27
CA ILE A 72 -5.79 -11.66 -4.18
C ILE A 72 -6.47 -12.42 -5.31
N HIS A 73 -5.77 -13.35 -5.96
CA HIS A 73 -6.36 -14.18 -7.01
C HIS A 73 -7.55 -15.04 -6.53
N ARG A 74 -7.47 -15.55 -5.30
CA ARG A 74 -8.54 -16.35 -4.69
C ARG A 74 -9.74 -15.51 -4.30
N LEU A 75 -9.51 -14.36 -3.67
CA LEU A 75 -10.58 -13.49 -3.16
C LEU A 75 -11.23 -12.65 -4.24
N ARG A 76 -10.50 -12.27 -5.29
CA ARG A 76 -10.93 -11.35 -6.35
C ARG A 76 -11.61 -10.11 -5.78
N PRO A 77 -10.93 -9.36 -4.91
CA PRO A 77 -11.53 -8.19 -4.27
C PRO A 77 -11.87 -7.13 -5.32
N ALA A 78 -12.89 -6.33 -5.05
CA ALA A 78 -13.24 -5.19 -5.89
C ALA A 78 -12.28 -4.00 -5.71
N TRP A 79 -11.59 -3.96 -4.59
CA TRP A 79 -10.59 -2.95 -4.22
C TRP A 79 -9.70 -3.45 -3.09
N VAL A 80 -8.55 -2.84 -2.94
CA VAL A 80 -7.60 -3.08 -1.84
C VAL A 80 -7.16 -1.74 -1.27
N VAL A 81 -6.95 -1.69 0.04
CA VAL A 81 -6.26 -0.58 0.70
C VAL A 81 -4.98 -1.11 1.33
N SER A 82 -3.86 -0.51 0.98
CA SER A 82 -2.54 -0.82 1.50
C SER A 82 -2.08 0.30 2.42
N PHE A 83 -1.65 -0.03 3.64
CA PHE A 83 -1.15 0.94 4.62
C PHE A 83 0.37 0.96 4.61
N HIS A 84 0.92 2.14 4.49
CA HIS A 84 2.34 2.45 4.48
C HIS A 84 2.65 3.67 5.35
N ASP A 85 3.91 3.99 5.48
CA ASP A 85 4.48 5.23 5.99
C ASP A 85 5.77 5.56 5.20
N PRO A 86 6.29 6.77 5.20
CA PRO A 86 5.95 7.94 6.03
C PRO A 86 5.40 9.16 5.26
N LEU A 87 4.83 9.02 4.07
CA LEU A 87 4.59 10.15 3.15
C LEU A 87 3.42 11.07 3.54
N GLY A 88 2.52 10.64 4.41
CA GLY A 88 1.41 11.46 4.90
C GLY A 88 0.39 11.84 3.83
N CYS A 89 0.04 10.91 2.92
CA CYS A 89 -0.95 11.13 1.87
C CYS A 89 -1.76 9.87 1.57
N ILE A 90 -2.83 10.03 0.82
CA ILE A 90 -3.60 8.93 0.23
C ILE A 90 -3.32 8.93 -1.27
N GLU A 91 -2.63 7.91 -1.74
CA GLU A 91 -2.41 7.72 -3.18
C GLU A 91 -3.54 6.88 -3.76
N ASP A 92 -4.23 7.45 -4.73
CA ASP A 92 -5.24 6.77 -5.53
C ASP A 92 -5.16 7.28 -6.98
N PRO A 93 -4.51 6.54 -7.89
CA PRO A 93 -4.33 6.95 -9.28
C PRO A 93 -5.64 7.29 -10.00
N HIS A 94 -6.75 6.67 -9.58
CA HIS A 94 -8.05 6.83 -10.22
C HIS A 94 -9.00 7.76 -9.47
N THR A 95 -8.58 8.33 -8.34
CA THR A 95 -9.42 9.21 -7.50
C THR A 95 -10.80 8.65 -7.23
N THR A 96 -10.86 7.40 -6.83
CA THR A 96 -12.09 6.64 -6.60
C THR A 96 -12.94 7.24 -5.46
N PRO A 97 -14.23 6.89 -5.36
CA PRO A 97 -15.03 7.26 -4.19
C PRO A 97 -14.45 6.78 -2.88
N LEU A 98 -13.78 5.61 -2.87
CA LEU A 98 -13.12 5.07 -1.68
C LEU A 98 -11.88 5.90 -1.31
N GLY A 99 -11.01 6.23 -2.28
CA GLY A 99 -9.83 7.06 -2.03
C GLY A 99 -10.19 8.44 -1.49
N ARG A 100 -11.24 9.08 -2.03
CA ARG A 100 -11.75 10.36 -1.51
C ARG A 100 -12.24 10.22 -0.06
N TRP A 101 -13.01 9.17 0.22
CA TRP A 101 -13.49 8.91 1.56
C TRP A 101 -12.35 8.66 2.56
N ILE A 102 -11.33 7.87 2.16
CA ILE A 102 -10.16 7.63 3.02
C ILE A 102 -9.41 8.94 3.28
N ALA A 103 -9.17 9.75 2.24
CA ALA A 103 -8.49 11.04 2.39
C ALA A 103 -9.20 11.95 3.38
N GLU A 104 -10.52 12.02 3.31
CA GLU A 104 -11.35 12.80 4.24
C GLU A 104 -11.31 12.21 5.65
N ALA A 105 -11.54 10.90 5.80
CA ALA A 105 -11.59 10.22 7.10
C ALA A 105 -10.25 10.26 7.85
N PHE A 106 -9.14 10.17 7.11
CA PHE A 106 -7.80 10.24 7.67
C PHE A 106 -7.23 11.67 7.73
N MET A 107 -7.95 12.65 7.17
CA MET A 107 -7.50 14.05 7.08
C MET A 107 -6.11 14.16 6.40
N LEU A 108 -5.89 13.38 5.34
CA LEU A 108 -4.67 13.36 4.54
C LEU A 108 -4.96 13.81 3.11
N PRO A 109 -3.99 14.49 2.45
CA PRO A 109 -4.17 14.89 1.07
C PRO A 109 -4.35 13.68 0.13
N LEU A 110 -5.27 13.79 -0.82
CA LEU A 110 -5.42 12.82 -1.91
C LEU A 110 -4.48 13.20 -3.06
N VAL A 111 -3.66 12.26 -3.48
CA VAL A 111 -2.74 12.41 -4.60
C VAL A 111 -2.95 11.28 -5.62
N THR A 112 -2.64 11.54 -6.87
CA THR A 112 -2.71 10.52 -7.93
C THR A 112 -1.39 9.77 -8.11
N SER A 113 -0.30 10.26 -7.51
CA SER A 113 1.03 9.65 -7.53
C SER A 113 1.87 10.20 -6.38
N VAL A 114 2.71 9.37 -5.82
CA VAL A 114 3.73 9.77 -4.83
C VAL A 114 4.93 10.51 -5.47
N GLY A 115 4.94 10.68 -6.80
CA GLY A 115 5.92 11.51 -7.51
C GLY A 115 7.21 10.80 -7.92
N TYR A 116 7.33 9.50 -7.73
CA TYR A 116 8.46 8.69 -8.20
C TYR A 116 8.01 7.27 -8.61
N GLU A 117 8.81 6.63 -9.46
CA GLU A 117 8.54 5.26 -9.92
C GLU A 117 8.75 4.25 -8.79
N THR A 118 7.84 3.27 -8.72
CA THR A 118 7.89 2.15 -7.77
C THR A 118 7.84 0.80 -8.50
N PRO A 119 8.88 0.46 -9.30
CA PRO A 119 8.87 -0.76 -10.10
C PRO A 119 8.75 -2.00 -9.22
N GLY A 120 7.89 -2.93 -9.63
CA GLY A 120 7.62 -4.15 -8.85
C GLY A 120 6.87 -3.94 -7.54
N SER A 121 6.21 -2.78 -7.36
CA SER A 121 5.37 -2.53 -6.18
C SER A 121 4.05 -3.29 -6.24
N PHE A 122 3.41 -3.43 -5.08
CA PHE A 122 2.06 -3.98 -4.98
C PHE A 122 1.05 -3.14 -5.78
N GLY A 123 1.16 -1.81 -5.70
CA GLY A 123 0.30 -0.91 -6.47
C GLY A 123 0.47 -1.09 -7.99
N SER A 124 1.72 -1.18 -8.49
CA SER A 124 1.99 -1.45 -9.90
C SER A 124 1.41 -2.78 -10.36
N TRP A 125 1.53 -3.83 -9.54
CA TRP A 125 0.95 -5.13 -9.86
C TRP A 125 -0.59 -5.11 -9.83
N CYS A 126 -1.20 -4.39 -8.91
CA CYS A 126 -2.65 -4.20 -8.90
C CYS A 126 -3.13 -3.46 -10.16
N GLU A 127 -2.38 -2.47 -10.63
CA GLU A 127 -2.69 -1.75 -11.88
C GLU A 127 -2.69 -2.69 -13.09
N ASP A 128 -1.70 -3.59 -13.19
CA ASP A 128 -1.64 -4.61 -14.24
C ASP A 128 -2.87 -5.55 -14.20
N LEU A 129 -3.44 -5.77 -13.02
CA LEU A 129 -4.66 -6.57 -12.84
C LEU A 129 -5.97 -5.76 -13.03
N ALA A 130 -5.90 -4.47 -13.30
CA ALA A 130 -7.03 -3.55 -13.25
C ALA A 130 -7.79 -3.60 -11.91
N LEU A 131 -7.07 -3.86 -10.83
CA LEU A 131 -7.57 -3.88 -9.46
C LEU A 131 -7.34 -2.52 -8.80
N ALA A 132 -8.41 -1.87 -8.36
CA ALA A 132 -8.30 -0.62 -7.61
C ALA A 132 -7.48 -0.84 -6.32
N CYS A 133 -6.32 -0.20 -6.22
CA CYS A 133 -5.46 -0.20 -5.06
C CYS A 133 -5.29 1.23 -4.57
N ILE A 134 -5.66 1.49 -3.34
CA ILE A 134 -5.45 2.77 -2.67
C ILE A 134 -4.32 2.58 -1.67
N THR A 135 -3.30 3.43 -1.72
CA THR A 135 -2.20 3.42 -0.75
C THR A 135 -2.41 4.52 0.27
N ALA A 136 -2.64 4.14 1.51
CA ALA A 136 -2.73 5.07 2.62
C ALA A 136 -1.35 5.19 3.27
N GLU A 137 -0.64 6.25 2.95
CA GLU A 137 0.67 6.60 3.49
C GLU A 137 0.48 7.42 4.77
N LEU A 138 0.67 6.79 5.91
CA LEU A 138 0.59 7.51 7.19
C LEU A 138 1.79 8.47 7.36
N PRO A 139 1.65 9.56 8.12
CA PRO A 139 2.78 10.44 8.40
C PRO A 139 3.79 9.76 9.34
N PRO A 140 5.05 10.26 9.42
CA PRO A 140 6.12 9.70 10.26
C PRO A 140 5.86 9.97 11.76
N ILE A 141 4.92 9.25 12.34
CA ILE A 141 4.56 9.34 13.76
C ILE A 141 4.74 7.98 14.44
N SER A 142 4.77 7.96 15.78
CA SER A 142 4.85 6.70 16.51
C SER A 142 3.60 5.84 16.32
N ALA A 143 3.73 4.53 16.54
CA ALA A 143 2.60 3.60 16.46
C ALA A 143 1.44 4.02 17.40
N ASP A 144 1.76 4.45 18.62
CA ASP A 144 0.76 4.91 19.59
C ASP A 144 0.01 6.15 19.08
N ALA A 145 0.73 7.13 18.51
CA ALA A 145 0.12 8.32 17.93
C ALA A 145 -0.70 7.98 16.66
N ALA A 146 -0.27 6.99 15.87
CA ALA A 146 -1.04 6.51 14.73
C ALA A 146 -2.34 5.83 15.17
N ILE A 147 -2.29 5.01 16.21
CA ILE A 147 -3.48 4.38 16.80
C ILE A 147 -4.43 5.47 17.32
N GLU A 148 -3.94 6.39 18.15
CA GLU A 148 -4.76 7.46 18.71
C GLU A 148 -5.46 8.29 17.63
N ARG A 149 -4.75 8.57 16.53
CA ARG A 149 -5.24 9.45 15.45
C ARG A 149 -6.13 8.75 14.44
N TYR A 150 -5.84 7.49 14.08
CA TYR A 150 -6.43 6.86 12.90
C TYR A 150 -7.29 5.62 13.20
N LEU A 151 -7.31 5.07 14.41
CA LEU A 151 -8.03 3.84 14.72
C LEU A 151 -9.52 3.90 14.34
N GLU A 152 -10.20 5.01 14.66
CA GLU A 152 -11.61 5.18 14.33
C GLU A 152 -11.85 5.19 12.81
N ALA A 153 -10.96 5.84 12.04
CA ALA A 153 -11.03 5.83 10.59
C ALA A 153 -10.77 4.43 10.02
N MET A 154 -9.79 3.68 10.58
CA MET A 154 -9.51 2.30 10.18
C MET A 154 -10.71 1.37 10.47
N ILE A 155 -11.34 1.50 11.64
CA ILE A 155 -12.55 0.73 11.98
C ILE A 155 -13.69 1.09 11.01
N SER A 156 -13.85 2.36 10.70
CA SER A 156 -14.88 2.85 9.77
C SER A 156 -14.62 2.34 8.34
N LEU A 157 -13.37 2.23 7.92
CA LEU A 157 -12.99 1.65 6.63
C LEU A 157 -13.47 0.19 6.49
N LEU A 158 -13.38 -0.61 7.55
CA LEU A 158 -13.87 -1.99 7.54
C LEU A 158 -15.40 -2.10 7.33
N ARG A 159 -16.12 -1.02 7.55
CA ARG A 159 -17.59 -0.92 7.37
C ARG A 159 -17.97 -0.13 6.14
N TRP A 160 -16.99 0.40 5.41
CA TRP A 160 -17.27 1.24 4.24
C TRP A 160 -18.04 0.46 3.16
N GLN A 161 -19.07 1.08 2.63
CA GLN A 161 -19.85 0.58 1.51
C GLN A 161 -19.84 1.61 0.39
N ARG A 162 -19.70 1.12 -0.83
CA ARG A 162 -19.76 1.99 -2.00
C ARG A 162 -21.08 2.76 -2.00
N PRO A 163 -21.06 4.10 -2.09
CA PRO A 163 -22.27 4.88 -2.24
C PRO A 163 -23.08 4.38 -3.44
N LEU A 164 -24.38 4.16 -3.25
CA LEU A 164 -25.27 3.85 -4.37
C LEU A 164 -25.26 5.05 -5.30
N THR A 165 -24.89 4.84 -6.56
CA THR A 165 -25.06 5.88 -7.60
C THR A 165 -26.56 6.16 -7.68
N PRO A 166 -27.03 7.41 -7.54
CA PRO A 166 -28.44 7.73 -7.78
C PRO A 166 -28.79 7.22 -9.19
N THR A 167 -29.73 6.32 -9.29
CA THR A 167 -30.31 5.96 -10.59
C THR A 167 -30.83 7.25 -11.21
N ALA A 168 -30.31 7.62 -12.38
CA ALA A 168 -30.88 8.73 -13.14
C ALA A 168 -32.39 8.50 -13.23
N ASP A 169 -33.14 9.38 -12.58
CA ASP A 169 -34.59 9.34 -12.57
C ASP A 169 -35.10 9.49 -14.02
N ASN A 170 -35.53 8.38 -14.59
CA ASN A 170 -36.12 8.35 -15.90
C ASN A 170 -37.53 8.94 -15.78
N ARG A 171 -37.62 10.25 -15.49
CA ARG A 171 -38.84 11.01 -15.68
C ARG A 171 -38.91 11.44 -17.15
N ARG A 172 -39.61 10.67 -17.93
CA ARG A 172 -40.30 11.13 -19.15
C ARG A 172 -41.79 11.16 -18.91
#